data_ee4d840ceb9b190b39a5da04d020acc2
#
_entry.id   ee4d840ceb9b190b39a5da04d020acc2
#
_cell.length_a   1.000
_cell.length_b   1.000
_cell.length_c   1.000
_cell.angle_alpha   90.00
_cell.angle_beta   90.00
_cell.angle_gamma   90.00
#
_symmetry.space_group_name_H-M   'P 1'
#
loop_
_entity.id
_entity.type
_entity.pdbx_description
1 polymer ?
#
loop_
_entity_poly.entity_id
_entity_poly.type
_entity_poly.pdbx_seq_one_letter_code
_entity_poly.pdbx_strand_id
1 'polypeptide(L)'
;GIIVEGGTVVNIVPEKAVCRFNIRALDAGYLEEVIAVIDRCAKGAAICAGVEVEIKQDGYLIKDVRNNRELVTAVEKNMDLIGEHHIPRDLTQGIGSTDVGNVTQALPAAQFYIGVGEGLGTHTAAFAEAAGGEAGRRALTAAVKVLAMTGLDMMSGRS
;
A
#
# COMPACT_ATOMS: atom_id res chain seq x y z
N GLY A 1 -10.13 12.86 -5.57
CA GLY A 1 -11.51 12.51 -5.92
C GLY A 1 -11.84 12.77 -7.37
N ILE A 2 -12.84 12.10 -7.87
CA ILE A 2 -13.39 12.29 -9.22
C ILE A 2 -14.91 12.33 -9.16
N ILE A 3 -15.54 13.07 -10.08
CA ILE A 3 -16.97 12.98 -10.37
C ILE A 3 -17.13 11.89 -11.43
N VAL A 4 -17.82 10.80 -11.07
CA VAL A 4 -18.07 9.66 -11.98
C VAL A 4 -19.31 9.89 -12.81
N GLU A 5 -20.34 10.52 -12.22
CA GLU A 5 -21.61 10.87 -12.84
C GLU A 5 -22.03 12.26 -12.34
N GLY A 6 -22.20 13.22 -13.23
CA GLY A 6 -22.51 14.62 -12.88
C GLY A 6 -23.59 15.26 -13.75
N GLY A 7 -24.34 14.44 -14.49
CA GLY A 7 -25.36 14.88 -15.42
C GLY A 7 -24.93 14.77 -16.88
N THR A 8 -25.88 15.02 -17.82
CA THR A 8 -25.68 14.84 -19.27
C THR A 8 -25.78 16.15 -20.06
N VAL A 9 -26.44 17.16 -19.51
CA VAL A 9 -26.64 18.49 -20.16
C VAL A 9 -26.50 19.60 -19.11
N VAL A 10 -26.01 20.76 -19.56
CA VAL A 10 -25.63 21.89 -18.68
C VAL A 10 -26.80 22.65 -18.06
N ASN A 11 -28.00 22.51 -18.59
CA ASN A 11 -29.20 23.26 -18.20
C ASN A 11 -30.23 22.41 -17.44
N ILE A 12 -29.88 21.18 -17.09
CA ILE A 12 -30.74 20.28 -16.29
C ILE A 12 -29.97 19.83 -15.03
N VAL A 13 -30.60 20.01 -13.87
CA VAL A 13 -30.09 19.47 -12.60
C VAL A 13 -30.22 17.94 -12.65
N PRO A 14 -29.14 17.19 -12.47
CA PRO A 14 -29.20 15.73 -12.52
C PRO A 14 -29.99 15.17 -11.33
N GLU A 15 -30.77 14.13 -11.56
CA GLU A 15 -31.48 13.39 -10.51
C GLU A 15 -30.48 12.72 -9.55
N LYS A 16 -29.31 12.31 -10.09
CA LYS A 16 -28.25 11.64 -9.35
C LYS A 16 -26.90 12.14 -9.80
N ALA A 17 -26.00 12.34 -8.83
CA ALA A 17 -24.58 12.57 -9.08
C ALA A 17 -23.75 11.58 -8.24
N VAL A 18 -22.63 11.11 -8.78
CA VAL A 18 -21.75 10.15 -8.12
C VAL A 18 -20.32 10.67 -8.10
N CYS A 19 -19.75 10.74 -6.92
CA CYS A 19 -18.33 11.04 -6.71
C CYS A 19 -17.62 9.83 -6.11
N ARG A 20 -16.36 9.62 -6.47
CA ARG A 20 -15.46 8.64 -5.83
C ARG A 20 -14.25 9.34 -5.24
N PHE A 21 -13.90 8.94 -4.03
CA PHE A 21 -12.73 9.44 -3.31
C PHE A 21 -11.83 8.29 -2.91
N ASN A 22 -10.51 8.47 -3.08
CA ASN A 22 -9.50 7.62 -2.51
C ASN A 22 -8.84 8.39 -1.37
N ILE A 23 -9.12 8.00 -0.13
CA ILE A 23 -8.63 8.66 1.08
C ILE A 23 -7.40 7.89 1.55
N ARG A 24 -6.31 8.60 1.86
CA ARG A 24 -5.04 8.01 2.32
C ARG A 24 -4.50 8.78 3.51
N ALA A 25 -3.90 8.05 4.45
CA ALA A 25 -3.12 8.57 5.55
C ALA A 25 -1.94 7.62 5.84
N LEU A 26 -0.97 8.07 6.61
CA LEU A 26 0.21 7.27 6.97
C LEU A 26 -0.08 6.26 8.11
N ASP A 27 -1.11 6.53 8.90
CA ASP A 27 -1.51 5.73 10.04
C ASP A 27 -2.99 5.36 9.92
N ALA A 28 -3.33 4.11 10.25
CA ALA A 28 -4.69 3.60 10.09
C ALA A 28 -5.70 4.30 11.03
N GLY A 29 -5.30 4.65 12.26
CA GLY A 29 -6.17 5.38 13.18
C GLY A 29 -6.48 6.78 12.67
N TYR A 30 -5.46 7.50 12.20
CA TYR A 30 -5.66 8.80 11.57
C TYR A 30 -6.48 8.71 10.26
N LEU A 31 -6.33 7.62 9.50
CA LEU A 31 -7.16 7.40 8.31
C LEU A 31 -8.65 7.32 8.67
N GLU A 32 -9.01 6.64 9.76
CA GLU A 32 -10.40 6.56 10.24
C GLU A 32 -10.94 7.95 10.63
N GLU A 33 -10.12 8.79 11.28
CA GLU A 33 -10.49 10.17 11.59
C GLU A 33 -10.76 11.00 10.32
N VAL A 34 -9.89 10.87 9.31
CA VAL A 34 -10.04 11.57 8.02
C VAL A 34 -11.31 11.11 7.29
N ILE A 35 -11.60 9.81 7.27
CA ILE A 35 -12.84 9.25 6.70
C ILE A 35 -14.05 9.89 7.39
N ALA A 36 -14.06 9.94 8.72
CA ALA A 36 -15.14 10.54 9.48
C ALA A 36 -15.32 12.04 9.18
N VAL A 37 -14.24 12.76 8.87
CA VAL A 37 -14.32 14.17 8.43
C VAL A 37 -14.98 14.26 7.04
N ILE A 38 -14.56 13.44 6.09
CA ILE A 38 -15.11 13.40 4.72
C ILE A 38 -16.61 13.07 4.75
N ASP A 39 -17.00 12.10 5.57
CA ASP A 39 -18.42 11.74 5.75
C ASP A 39 -19.26 12.91 6.28
N ARG A 40 -18.72 13.65 7.27
CA ARG A 40 -19.39 14.85 7.78
C ARG A 40 -19.49 15.94 6.72
N CYS A 41 -18.46 16.12 5.91
CA CYS A 41 -18.47 17.08 4.80
C CYS A 41 -19.54 16.73 3.76
N ALA A 42 -19.64 15.45 3.38
CA ALA A 42 -20.63 14.98 2.43
C ALA A 42 -22.07 15.19 2.96
N LYS A 43 -22.30 14.83 4.23
CA LYS A 43 -23.60 15.06 4.88
C LYS A 43 -23.95 16.55 5.00
N GLY A 44 -22.96 17.38 5.36
CA GLY A 44 -23.14 18.83 5.41
C GLY A 44 -23.47 19.44 4.05
N ALA A 45 -22.78 19.02 3.00
CA ALA A 45 -23.03 19.46 1.64
C ALA A 45 -24.45 19.07 1.17
N ALA A 46 -24.90 17.85 1.49
CA ALA A 46 -26.25 17.39 1.18
C ALA A 46 -27.33 18.25 1.86
N ILE A 47 -27.14 18.57 3.14
CA ILE A 47 -28.04 19.45 3.90
C ILE A 47 -28.09 20.84 3.23
N CYS A 48 -26.93 21.41 2.90
CA CYS A 48 -26.86 22.73 2.26
C CYS A 48 -27.57 22.78 0.89
N ALA A 49 -27.42 21.67 0.13
CA ALA A 49 -28.04 21.57 -1.21
C ALA A 49 -29.52 21.12 -1.19
N GLY A 50 -30.02 20.67 -0.05
CA GLY A 50 -31.39 20.14 0.06
C GLY A 50 -31.57 18.80 -0.64
N VAL A 51 -30.54 17.95 -0.66
CA VAL A 51 -30.55 16.63 -1.31
C VAL A 51 -30.22 15.52 -0.34
N GLU A 52 -30.50 14.29 -0.72
CA GLU A 52 -30.05 13.10 0.02
C GLU A 52 -28.64 12.69 -0.40
N VAL A 53 -27.87 12.10 0.53
CA VAL A 53 -26.56 11.51 0.27
C VAL A 53 -26.50 10.08 0.76
N GLU A 54 -26.05 9.18 -0.10
CA GLU A 54 -25.67 7.82 0.28
C GLU A 54 -24.14 7.71 0.23
N ILE A 55 -23.54 7.25 1.32
CA ILE A 55 -22.09 7.06 1.43
C ILE A 55 -21.82 5.55 1.48
N LYS A 56 -21.01 5.06 0.56
CA LYS A 56 -20.59 3.65 0.50
C LYS A 56 -19.09 3.55 0.56
N GLN A 57 -18.59 2.70 1.43
CA GLN A 57 -17.20 2.27 1.39
C GLN A 57 -17.06 1.16 0.35
N ASP A 58 -16.14 1.35 -0.60
CA ASP A 58 -15.83 0.38 -1.65
C ASP A 58 -14.53 -0.36 -1.26
N GLY A 59 -14.65 -1.64 -0.92
CA GLY A 59 -13.54 -2.49 -0.52
C GLY A 59 -13.19 -2.44 0.97
N TYR A 60 -12.01 -2.97 1.28
CA TYR A 60 -11.47 -3.08 2.64
C TYR A 60 -10.58 -1.89 2.98
N LEU A 61 -10.56 -1.52 4.25
CA LEU A 61 -9.58 -0.56 4.77
C LEU A 61 -8.19 -1.20 4.72
N ILE A 62 -7.29 -0.62 3.94
CA ILE A 62 -5.89 -1.03 3.87
C ILE A 62 -5.12 -0.23 4.91
N LYS A 63 -4.55 -0.95 5.88
CA LYS A 63 -3.81 -0.38 7.01
C LYS A 63 -2.34 -0.15 6.66
N ASP A 64 -1.67 0.69 7.44
CA ASP A 64 -0.22 0.88 7.37
C ASP A 64 0.53 -0.40 7.72
N VAL A 65 1.67 -0.61 7.05
CA VAL A 65 2.55 -1.76 7.31
C VAL A 65 3.33 -1.51 8.61
N ARG A 66 3.20 -2.43 9.57
CA ARG A 66 3.94 -2.46 10.84
C ARG A 66 4.79 -3.72 10.92
N ASN A 67 5.96 -3.66 10.32
CA ASN A 67 6.87 -4.79 10.29
C ASN A 67 7.30 -5.22 11.70
N ASN A 68 7.27 -6.53 11.96
CA ASN A 68 7.83 -7.11 13.17
C ASN A 68 9.36 -6.96 13.16
N ARG A 69 9.92 -6.37 14.21
CA ARG A 69 11.35 -6.01 14.29
C ARG A 69 12.29 -7.23 14.24
N GLU A 70 11.92 -8.32 14.90
CA GLU A 70 12.69 -9.54 14.93
C GLU A 70 12.82 -10.16 13.53
N LEU A 71 11.67 -10.24 12.81
CA LEU A 71 11.66 -10.71 11.42
C LEU A 71 12.45 -9.80 10.48
N VAL A 72 12.38 -8.48 10.66
CA VAL A 72 13.17 -7.53 9.86
C VAL A 72 14.66 -7.78 10.08
N THR A 73 15.11 -7.91 11.35
CA THR A 73 16.52 -8.16 11.67
C THR A 73 17.01 -9.48 11.06
N ALA A 74 16.20 -10.54 11.09
CA ALA A 74 16.55 -11.82 10.48
C ALA A 74 16.63 -11.72 8.94
N VAL A 75 15.71 -10.97 8.32
CA VAL A 75 15.74 -10.70 6.86
C VAL A 75 17.01 -9.94 6.48
N GLU A 76 17.34 -8.84 7.18
CA GLU A 76 18.53 -8.02 6.93
C GLU A 76 19.82 -8.85 7.02
N LYS A 77 19.97 -9.62 8.10
CA LYS A 77 21.09 -10.56 8.28
C LYS A 77 21.21 -11.57 7.11
N ASN A 78 20.09 -12.13 6.68
CA ASN A 78 20.07 -13.09 5.58
C ASN A 78 20.32 -12.43 4.21
N MET A 79 19.91 -11.16 4.02
CA MET A 79 20.28 -10.37 2.83
C MET A 79 21.79 -10.16 2.77
N ASP A 80 22.42 -9.76 3.87
CA ASP A 80 23.88 -9.57 3.96
C ASP A 80 24.64 -10.86 3.66
N LEU A 81 24.17 -12.01 4.15
CA LEU A 81 24.79 -13.32 3.91
C LEU A 81 24.81 -13.72 2.43
N ILE A 82 23.86 -13.25 1.63
CA ILE A 82 23.82 -13.53 0.18
C ILE A 82 24.39 -12.39 -0.67
N GLY A 83 24.95 -11.34 -0.02
CA GLY A 83 25.57 -10.19 -0.69
C GLY A 83 24.56 -9.15 -1.22
N GLU A 84 23.32 -9.19 -0.77
CA GLU A 84 22.33 -8.14 -1.03
C GLU A 84 22.40 -7.12 0.12
N HIS A 85 22.68 -5.86 -0.21
CA HIS A 85 22.77 -4.81 0.81
C HIS A 85 21.39 -4.25 1.13
N HIS A 86 21.10 -4.19 2.41
CA HIS A 86 19.90 -3.57 2.91
C HIS A 86 19.99 -2.04 2.77
N ILE A 87 18.94 -1.45 2.21
CA ILE A 87 18.76 0.01 2.09
C ILE A 87 17.58 0.40 3.00
N PRO A 88 17.82 1.25 4.02
CA PRO A 88 16.74 1.76 4.85
C PRO A 88 15.65 2.44 4.01
N ARG A 89 14.39 2.23 4.39
CA ARG A 89 13.27 2.88 3.71
C ARG A 89 13.35 4.39 3.86
N ASP A 90 13.34 5.10 2.75
CA ASP A 90 13.17 6.55 2.73
C ASP A 90 11.68 6.89 2.87
N LEU A 91 11.30 7.43 4.03
CA LEU A 91 9.91 7.82 4.32
C LEU A 91 9.48 9.12 3.61
N THR A 92 10.40 9.83 2.95
CA THR A 92 10.09 11.02 2.15
C THR A 92 9.61 10.67 0.75
N GLN A 93 9.90 9.46 0.29
CA GLN A 93 9.40 8.95 -0.99
C GLN A 93 7.96 8.42 -0.82
N GLY A 94 7.17 8.55 -1.89
CA GLY A 94 5.76 8.13 -1.90
C GLY A 94 5.59 6.69 -1.43
N ILE A 95 4.67 6.48 -0.50
CA ILE A 95 4.38 5.17 0.09
C ILE A 95 3.29 4.49 -0.71
N GLY A 96 3.60 3.33 -1.29
CA GLY A 96 2.60 2.46 -1.89
C GLY A 96 1.62 1.90 -0.85
N SER A 97 0.45 1.49 -1.32
CA SER A 97 -0.56 0.81 -0.50
C SER A 97 -0.47 -0.70 -0.75
N THR A 98 -0.58 -1.49 0.32
CA THR A 98 -0.54 -2.96 0.26
C THR A 98 -1.36 -3.55 1.40
N ASP A 99 -2.10 -4.62 1.11
CA ASP A 99 -2.89 -5.39 2.09
C ASP A 99 -2.02 -6.13 3.13
N VAL A 100 -0.72 -6.24 2.89
CA VAL A 100 0.24 -6.74 3.89
C VAL A 100 0.18 -5.92 5.19
N GLY A 101 -0.20 -4.63 5.13
CA GLY A 101 -0.47 -3.84 6.32
C GLY A 101 -1.49 -4.47 7.26
N ASN A 102 -2.56 -5.04 6.71
CA ASN A 102 -3.58 -5.73 7.50
C ASN A 102 -3.02 -7.00 8.15
N VAL A 103 -2.14 -7.72 7.46
CA VAL A 103 -1.46 -8.92 7.99
C VAL A 103 -0.49 -8.54 9.12
N THR A 104 0.36 -7.52 8.91
CA THR A 104 1.36 -7.10 9.91
C THR A 104 0.75 -6.54 11.19
N GLN A 105 -0.51 -6.12 11.16
CA GLN A 105 -1.25 -5.67 12.35
C GLN A 105 -2.07 -6.79 13.02
N ALA A 106 -2.23 -7.93 12.36
CA ALA A 106 -2.92 -9.09 12.90
C ALA A 106 -1.95 -10.17 13.42
N LEU A 107 -0.79 -10.30 12.79
CA LEU A 107 0.21 -11.34 13.06
C LEU A 107 1.63 -10.74 13.03
N PRO A 108 2.63 -11.36 13.71
CA PRO A 108 4.02 -11.04 13.49
C PRO A 108 4.40 -11.30 12.02
N ALA A 109 4.60 -10.26 11.25
CA ALA A 109 4.94 -10.34 9.84
C ALA A 109 5.90 -9.21 9.44
N ALA A 110 6.59 -9.38 8.31
CA ALA A 110 7.44 -8.36 7.73
C ALA A 110 7.32 -8.37 6.21
N GLN A 111 7.35 -7.20 5.61
CA GLN A 111 7.44 -7.02 4.16
C GLN A 111 8.79 -6.37 3.83
N PHE A 112 9.50 -6.96 2.88
CA PHE A 112 10.71 -6.41 2.32
C PHE A 112 10.67 -6.45 0.79
N TYR A 113 11.57 -5.74 0.16
CA TYR A 113 11.67 -5.64 -1.29
C TYR A 113 13.10 -5.98 -1.73
N ILE A 114 13.24 -6.62 -2.87
CA ILE A 114 14.52 -6.81 -3.55
C ILE A 114 14.54 -5.95 -4.81
N GLY A 115 15.58 -5.13 -4.98
CA GLY A 115 15.72 -4.25 -6.13
C GLY A 115 15.97 -5.03 -7.43
N VAL A 116 15.29 -4.64 -8.51
CA VAL A 116 15.53 -5.17 -9.85
C VAL A 116 16.50 -4.31 -10.66
N GLY A 117 16.81 -3.10 -10.19
CA GLY A 117 17.73 -2.15 -10.83
C GLY A 117 17.62 -0.76 -10.22
N GLU A 118 18.64 0.07 -10.43
CA GLU A 118 18.66 1.46 -9.96
C GLU A 118 17.85 2.38 -10.88
N GLY A 119 17.19 3.38 -10.30
CA GLY A 119 16.47 4.42 -11.05
C GLY A 119 15.19 3.93 -11.74
N LEU A 120 14.76 2.70 -11.51
CA LEU A 120 13.55 2.13 -12.11
C LEU A 120 12.32 2.46 -11.24
N GLY A 121 11.45 3.33 -11.75
CA GLY A 121 10.15 3.58 -11.13
C GLY A 121 9.17 2.40 -11.33
N THR A 122 8.48 1.99 -10.28
CA THR A 122 7.38 1.01 -10.38
C THR A 122 6.28 1.52 -11.34
N HIS A 123 5.55 0.60 -11.97
CA HIS A 123 4.48 0.91 -12.94
C HIS A 123 4.96 1.59 -14.23
N THR A 124 6.24 1.40 -14.63
CA THR A 124 6.79 1.86 -15.91
C THR A 124 7.13 0.69 -16.83
N ALA A 125 7.20 0.95 -18.14
CA ALA A 125 7.63 -0.06 -19.12
C ALA A 125 9.06 -0.55 -18.83
N ALA A 126 9.98 0.34 -18.45
CA ALA A 126 11.35 -0.01 -18.10
C ALA A 126 11.42 -0.95 -16.88
N PHE A 127 10.57 -0.73 -15.86
CA PHE A 127 10.48 -1.65 -14.73
C PHE A 127 9.94 -3.03 -15.16
N ALA A 128 8.92 -3.07 -16.02
CA ALA A 128 8.35 -4.33 -16.52
C ALA A 128 9.39 -5.12 -17.32
N GLU A 129 10.18 -4.46 -18.18
CA GLU A 129 11.26 -5.09 -18.95
C GLU A 129 12.35 -5.65 -18.02
N ALA A 130 12.83 -4.87 -17.06
CA ALA A 130 13.84 -5.30 -16.09
C ALA A 130 13.34 -6.48 -15.23
N ALA A 131 12.10 -6.43 -14.75
CA ALA A 131 11.48 -7.49 -13.96
C ALA A 131 11.29 -8.80 -14.75
N GLY A 132 10.99 -8.72 -16.04
CA GLY A 132 10.90 -9.88 -16.95
C GLY A 132 12.25 -10.42 -17.41
N GLY A 133 13.34 -9.67 -17.23
CA GLY A 133 14.68 -9.97 -17.69
C GLY A 133 15.57 -10.72 -16.68
N GLU A 134 16.87 -10.63 -16.90
CA GLU A 134 17.90 -11.26 -16.05
C GLU A 134 17.92 -10.63 -14.64
N ALA A 135 17.76 -9.30 -14.55
CA ALA A 135 17.70 -8.57 -13.29
C ALA A 135 16.54 -9.06 -12.41
N GLY A 136 15.36 -9.28 -13.00
CA GLY A 136 14.21 -9.84 -12.29
C GLY A 136 14.44 -11.29 -11.83
N ARG A 137 15.08 -12.14 -12.65
CA ARG A 137 15.45 -13.51 -12.23
C ARG A 137 16.45 -13.50 -11.07
N ARG A 138 17.44 -12.60 -11.09
CA ARG A 138 18.39 -12.41 -9.99
C ARG A 138 17.66 -12.01 -8.71
N ALA A 139 16.82 -10.99 -8.78
CA ALA A 139 16.04 -10.49 -7.65
C ALA A 139 15.11 -11.56 -7.08
N LEU A 140 14.42 -12.33 -7.94
CA LEU A 140 13.58 -13.45 -7.52
C LEU A 140 14.39 -14.53 -6.78
N THR A 141 15.55 -14.89 -7.30
CA THR A 141 16.44 -15.88 -6.65
C THR A 141 16.92 -15.39 -5.29
N ALA A 142 17.31 -14.12 -5.16
CA ALA A 142 17.68 -13.51 -3.91
C ALA A 142 16.51 -13.52 -2.91
N ALA A 143 15.32 -13.11 -3.33
CA ALA A 143 14.12 -13.12 -2.49
C ALA A 143 13.79 -14.52 -1.97
N VAL A 144 13.84 -15.55 -2.82
CA VAL A 144 13.61 -16.95 -2.43
C VAL A 144 14.61 -17.42 -1.38
N LYS A 145 15.91 -17.11 -1.56
CA LYS A 145 16.95 -17.45 -0.57
C LYS A 145 16.68 -16.79 0.77
N VAL A 146 16.44 -15.48 0.79
CA VAL A 146 16.17 -14.72 2.03
C VAL A 146 14.95 -15.27 2.75
N LEU A 147 13.85 -15.51 2.03
CA LEU A 147 12.63 -16.07 2.63
C LEU A 147 12.86 -17.45 3.23
N ALA A 148 13.57 -18.35 2.52
CA ALA A 148 13.85 -19.70 2.98
C ALA A 148 14.77 -19.70 4.21
N MET A 149 15.84 -18.89 4.20
CA MET A 149 16.78 -18.76 5.31
C MET A 149 16.08 -18.17 6.54
N THR A 150 15.31 -17.09 6.37
CA THR A 150 14.57 -16.47 7.47
C THR A 150 13.52 -17.44 8.05
N GLY A 151 12.82 -18.21 7.22
CA GLY A 151 11.90 -19.23 7.69
C GLY A 151 12.60 -20.33 8.51
N LEU A 152 13.76 -20.77 8.08
CA LEU A 152 14.57 -21.75 8.83
C LEU A 152 15.07 -21.20 10.16
N ASP A 153 15.54 -19.95 10.20
CA ASP A 153 15.99 -19.29 11.42
C ASP A 153 14.86 -19.21 12.45
N MET A 154 13.67 -18.77 12.03
CA MET A 154 12.49 -18.69 12.90
C MET A 154 12.07 -20.07 13.44
N MET A 155 12.04 -21.10 12.59
CA MET A 155 11.68 -22.46 13.01
C MET A 155 12.72 -23.12 13.92
N SER A 156 13.99 -22.75 13.79
CA SER A 156 15.10 -23.32 14.59
C SER A 156 15.41 -22.55 15.87
N GLY A 157 14.73 -21.44 16.13
CA GLY A 157 15.00 -20.55 17.26
C GLY A 157 16.36 -19.84 17.16
N ARG A 158 16.89 -19.65 15.97
CA ARG A 158 18.17 -18.96 15.69
C ARG A 158 17.94 -17.50 15.26
N SER A 159 17.11 -16.79 15.99
CA SER A 159 16.88 -15.35 15.76
C SER A 159 18.00 -14.49 16.36
#